data_eb2993e9d16935059c132b27939947ca
#
_entry.id   eb2993e9d16935059c132b27939947ca
#
_cell.length_a   1.000
_cell.length_b   1.000
_cell.length_c   1.000
_cell.angle_alpha   90.00
_cell.angle_beta   90.00
_cell.angle_gamma   90.00
#
_symmetry.space_group_name_H-M   'P 1'
#
loop_
_entity.id
_entity.type
_entity.pdbx_description
1 polymer ?
#
loop_
_entity_poly.entity_id
_entity_poly.type
_entity_poly.pdbx_seq_one_letter_code
_entity_poly.pdbx_strand_id
1 'polypeptide(L)' 'MIRRQLYLALDHKHAGIVICVADSPSELAKRCGVDISQVSHSVSAVRKDPKKKRRFVSVWTEWSDAEYEKYFGREPS' A
#
# COMPACT_ATOMS: atom_id res chain seq x y z
N MET A 1 17.26 -9.58 6.27
CA MET A 1 16.03 -9.41 5.52
C MET A 1 15.20 -8.26 6.09
N ILE A 2 14.67 -7.42 5.23
CA ILE A 2 13.96 -6.24 5.65
C ILE A 2 12.46 -6.43 5.44
N ARG A 3 11.67 -6.24 6.49
CA ARG A 3 10.22 -6.31 6.40
C ARG A 3 9.66 -4.90 6.29
N ARG A 4 8.74 -4.72 5.36
CA ARG A 4 8.15 -3.42 5.15
C ARG A 4 6.68 -3.56 4.77
N GLN A 5 5.86 -2.71 5.35
CA GLN A 5 4.44 -2.67 5.01
C GLN A 5 4.24 -1.72 3.83
N LEU A 6 3.54 -2.20 2.84
CA LEU A 6 3.18 -1.39 1.68
C LEU A 6 1.66 -1.22 1.65
N TYR A 7 1.24 -0.11 1.10
CA TYR A 7 -0.17 0.23 0.96
C TYR A 7 -0.50 0.29 -0.52
N LEU A 8 -1.56 -0.42 -0.90
CA LEU A 8 -1.91 -0.61 -2.30
C LEU A 8 -3.29 -0.03 -2.57
N ALA A 9 -3.43 0.62 -3.72
CA ALA A 9 -4.74 1.00 -4.23
C ALA A 9 -5.10 0.03 -5.34
N LEU A 10 -6.30 -0.53 -5.26
CA LEU A 10 -6.78 -1.51 -6.23
C LEU A 10 -7.81 -0.87 -7.15
N ASP A 11 -7.89 -1.40 -8.37
CA ASP A 11 -8.90 -0.97 -9.32
C ASP A 11 -10.26 -1.39 -8.77
N HIS A 12 -11.21 -0.46 -8.70
CA HIS A 12 -12.53 -0.77 -8.13
C HIS A 12 -13.34 -1.72 -9.00
N LYS A 13 -13.04 -1.80 -10.29
CA LYS A 13 -13.72 -2.73 -11.20
C LYS A 13 -13.00 -4.08 -11.29
N HIS A 14 -11.69 -4.08 -11.06
CA HIS A 14 -10.86 -5.27 -11.18
C HIS A 14 -9.97 -5.35 -9.95
N ALA A 15 -10.54 -5.83 -8.85
CA ALA A 15 -9.89 -5.79 -7.54
C ALA A 15 -8.56 -6.53 -7.47
N GLY A 16 -8.25 -7.35 -8.46
CA GLY A 16 -6.95 -8.01 -8.50
C GLY A 16 -5.83 -7.16 -9.11
N ILE A 17 -6.16 -5.97 -9.61
CA ILE A 17 -5.19 -5.13 -10.28
C ILE A 17 -4.76 -3.99 -9.35
N VAL A 18 -3.45 -3.89 -9.11
CA VAL A 18 -2.89 -2.83 -8.29
C VAL A 18 -2.61 -1.63 -9.19
N ILE A 19 -3.19 -0.49 -8.86
CA ILE A 19 -3.02 0.71 -9.67
C ILE A 19 -2.07 1.72 -9.03
N CYS A 20 -1.77 1.55 -7.75
CA CYS A 20 -0.86 2.47 -7.07
C CYS A 20 -0.28 1.79 -5.84
N VAL A 21 0.98 2.09 -5.52
CA VAL A 21 1.68 1.52 -4.37
C VAL A 21 2.37 2.67 -3.64
N ALA A 22 2.33 2.62 -2.32
CA ALA A 22 3.04 3.60 -1.50
C ALA A 22 3.49 2.93 -0.21
N ASP A 23 4.44 3.56 0.48
CA ASP A 23 4.96 3.01 1.72
C ASP A 23 4.28 3.59 2.95
N SER A 24 3.29 4.45 2.77
CA SER A 24 2.50 4.99 3.89
C SER A 24 1.10 5.33 3.39
N PRO A 25 0.10 5.35 4.30
CA PRO A 25 -1.25 5.73 3.93
C PRO A 25 -1.32 7.17 3.40
N SER A 26 -0.56 8.07 3.98
CA SER A 26 -0.61 9.46 3.56
C SER A 26 -0.05 9.64 2.16
N GLU A 27 1.01 8.92 1.83
CA GLU A 27 1.57 8.96 0.49
C GLU A 27 0.61 8.36 -0.53
N LEU A 28 -0.04 7.26 -0.17
CA LEU A 28 -1.01 6.62 -1.04
C LEU A 28 -2.21 7.54 -1.30
N ALA A 29 -2.69 8.21 -0.24
CA ALA A 29 -3.78 9.15 -0.37
C ALA A 29 -3.42 10.28 -1.33
N LYS A 30 -2.21 10.77 -1.21
CA LYS A 30 -1.70 11.84 -2.07
C LYS A 30 -1.66 11.41 -3.53
N ARG A 31 -1.14 10.23 -3.78
CA ARG A 31 -1.02 9.71 -5.14
C ARG A 31 -2.37 9.43 -5.78
N CYS A 32 -3.35 9.05 -4.97
CA CYS A 32 -4.68 8.74 -5.47
C CYS A 32 -5.63 9.94 -5.47
N GLY A 33 -5.21 11.05 -4.87
CA GLY A 33 -6.04 12.25 -4.82
C GLY A 33 -7.24 12.11 -3.89
N VAL A 34 -7.07 11.36 -2.79
CA VAL A 34 -8.15 11.15 -1.81
C VAL A 34 -7.66 11.54 -0.43
N ASP A 35 -8.58 11.60 0.54
CA ASP A 35 -8.21 11.88 1.92
C ASP A 35 -7.54 10.68 2.56
N ILE A 36 -6.59 10.95 3.43
CA ILE A 36 -5.90 9.88 4.18
C ILE A 36 -6.90 9.06 4.99
N SER A 37 -7.98 9.66 5.47
CA SER A 37 -8.99 8.94 6.22
C SER A 37 -9.64 7.83 5.40
N GLN A 38 -9.83 8.04 4.11
CA GLN A 38 -10.40 7.02 3.23
C GLN A 38 -9.47 5.81 3.14
N VAL A 39 -8.17 6.05 3.01
CA VAL A 39 -7.18 4.97 2.97
C VAL A 39 -7.16 4.22 4.29
N SER A 40 -7.09 4.96 5.40
CA SER A 40 -7.02 4.35 6.73
C SER A 40 -8.24 3.51 7.05
N HIS A 41 -9.44 4.01 6.74
CA HIS A 41 -10.68 3.28 6.98
C HIS A 41 -10.73 2.00 6.15
N SER A 42 -10.31 2.06 4.89
CA SER A 42 -10.31 0.91 4.02
C SER A 42 -9.35 -0.16 4.52
N VAL A 43 -8.14 0.24 4.88
CA VAL A 43 -7.13 -0.69 5.40
C VAL A 43 -7.61 -1.33 6.70
N SER A 44 -8.20 -0.55 7.60
CA SER A 44 -8.72 -1.08 8.86
C SER A 44 -9.87 -2.06 8.63
N ALA A 45 -10.75 -1.77 7.67
CA ALA A 45 -11.87 -2.65 7.37
C ALA A 45 -11.40 -4.02 6.85
N VAL A 46 -10.38 -4.01 6.00
CA VAL A 46 -9.81 -5.26 5.49
C VAL A 46 -9.12 -6.04 6.60
N ARG A 47 -8.46 -5.33 7.52
CA ARG A 47 -7.79 -5.97 8.65
C ARG A 47 -8.78 -6.68 9.56
N LYS A 48 -9.97 -6.09 9.75
CA LYS A 48 -11.02 -6.68 10.59
C LYS A 48 -11.75 -7.82 9.86
N ASP A 49 -11.94 -7.68 8.57
CA ASP A 49 -12.66 -8.67 7.77
C ASP A 49 -11.95 -8.82 6.42
N PRO A 50 -11.00 -9.76 6.32
CA PRO A 50 -10.22 -9.94 5.09
C PRO A 50 -11.06 -10.34 3.88
N LYS A 51 -12.29 -10.79 4.10
CA LYS A 51 -13.17 -11.16 3.00
C LYS A 51 -13.81 -9.97 2.33
N LYS A 52 -13.83 -8.81 2.98
CA LYS A 52 -14.37 -7.60 2.37
C LYS A 52 -13.43 -7.09 1.32
N LYS A 53 -13.98 -6.77 0.17
CA LYS A 53 -13.22 -6.17 -0.91
C LYS A 53 -13.19 -4.66 -0.71
N ARG A 54 -12.00 -4.12 -0.63
CA ARG A 54 -11.82 -2.69 -0.45
C ARG A 54 -10.83 -2.17 -1.49
N ARG A 55 -10.93 -0.89 -1.76
CA ARG A 55 -10.06 -0.24 -2.73
C ARG A 55 -8.62 -0.13 -2.23
N PHE A 56 -8.45 0.06 -0.93
CA PHE A 56 -7.12 0.25 -0.35
C PHE A 56 -6.83 -0.87 0.63
N VAL A 57 -5.66 -1.48 0.49
CA VAL A 57 -5.25 -2.58 1.37
C VAL A 57 -3.80 -2.37 1.75
N SER A 58 -3.37 -3.07 2.80
CA SER A 58 -1.96 -3.07 3.19
C SER A 58 -1.45 -4.50 3.15
N VAL A 59 -0.18 -4.66 2.81
CA VAL A 59 0.47 -5.96 2.80
C VAL A 59 1.86 -5.83 3.41
N TRP A 60 2.31 -6.90 4.05
CA TRP A 60 3.68 -6.99 4.53
C TRP A 60 4.53 -7.66 3.49
N THR A 61 5.70 -7.09 3.24
CA THR A 61 6.63 -7.64 2.26
C THR A 61 7.98 -7.85 2.92
N GLU A 62 8.73 -8.80 2.40
CA GLU A 62 10.08 -9.05 2.85
C GLU A 62 11.03 -8.82 1.68
N TRP A 63 12.11 -8.13 1.95
CA TRP A 63 13.07 -7.75 0.92
C TRP A 63 14.47 -8.15 1.38
N SER A 64 15.28 -8.65 0.45
CA SER A 64 16.71 -8.81 0.74
C SER A 64 17.33 -7.42 0.80
N ASP A 65 18.50 -7.32 1.41
CA ASP A 65 19.19 -6.04 1.51
C ASP A 65 19.43 -5.43 0.14
N ALA A 66 19.82 -6.25 -0.82
CA ALA A 66 20.07 -5.77 -2.18
C ALA A 66 18.79 -5.27 -2.85
N GLU A 67 17.68 -5.99 -2.67
CA GLU A 67 16.41 -5.59 -3.25
C GLU A 67 15.90 -4.31 -2.62
N TYR A 68 16.00 -4.22 -1.29
CA TYR A 68 15.54 -3.03 -0.60
C TYR A 68 16.33 -1.81 -1.07
N GLU A 69 17.65 -1.95 -1.18
CA GLU A 69 18.51 -0.88 -1.67
C GLU A 69 18.11 -0.45 -3.08
N LYS A 70 17.80 -1.42 -3.93
CA LYS A 70 17.42 -1.16 -5.31
C LYS A 70 16.12 -0.36 -5.42
N TYR A 71 15.12 -0.68 -4.60
CA TYR A 71 13.79 -0.08 -4.73
C TYR A 71 13.52 1.06 -3.77
N PHE A 72 14.13 1.06 -2.60
CA PHE A 72 13.86 2.05 -1.56
C PHE A 72 15.07 2.81 -1.08
N GLY A 73 16.26 2.26 -1.26
CA GLY A 73 17.48 2.86 -0.76
C GLY A 73 17.95 4.03 -1.57
N ARG A 74 17.42 4.20 -2.74
CA ARG A 74 17.77 5.32 -3.55
C ARG A 74 17.31 6.59 -2.89
N GLU A 75 18.23 7.39 -2.59
CA GLU A 75 17.95 8.54 -1.82
C GLU A 75 17.46 9.68 -2.65
N PRO A 76 16.26 10.08 -2.54
CA PRO A 76 15.76 11.15 -3.34
C PRO A 76 16.38 12.46 -2.95
N SER A 77 16.83 12.53 -1.76
CA SER A 77 17.44 13.71 -1.21
C SER A 77 16.86 14.98 -1.62
#